data_3ecfe848a14f80fc063e18f6023319e9
#
_entry.id   3ecfe848a14f80fc063e18f6023319e9
#
_cell.length_a   1.000
_cell.length_b   1.000
_cell.length_c   1.000
_cell.angle_alpha   90.00
_cell.angle_beta   90.00
_cell.angle_gamma   90.00
#
_symmetry.space_group_name_H-M   'P 1'
#
loop_
_entity.id
_entity.type
_entity.pdbx_description
1 polymer ?
#
loop_
_entity_poly.entity_id
_entity_poly.type
_entity_poly.pdbx_seq_one_letter_code
_entity_poly.pdbx_strand_id
1 'polypeptide(L)'
;MISPRLHAAAAELASRTMPGEGFQTPHIVLDTHIVMECFFWKDEKAMPLKVTIEAGKIRLAASRDAFLELAGVLSRPQFGLSEEEVEAILRHTAQFSDFASPERLERAAEGISVRCRDPEDQKFLTLAGASRARAIVTRDKLLFKAAKKSRRCGIEPAAPENLPKILPDLFRAP
;
A
#
# COMPACT_ATOMS: atom_id res chain seq x y z
N MET A 1 5.17 -16.00 -13.54
CA MET A 1 4.29 -15.23 -14.45
C MET A 1 2.91 -15.21 -13.83
N ILE A 2 2.27 -14.03 -13.77
CA ILE A 2 0.91 -13.88 -13.18
C ILE A 2 -0.10 -14.37 -14.23
N SER A 3 -1.10 -15.16 -13.81
CA SER A 3 -2.11 -15.69 -14.73
C SER A 3 -3.04 -14.60 -15.28
N PRO A 4 -3.70 -14.83 -16.44
CA PRO A 4 -4.72 -13.93 -16.98
C PRO A 4 -5.87 -13.65 -15.99
N ARG A 5 -6.25 -14.64 -15.18
CA ARG A 5 -7.27 -14.49 -14.13
C ARG A 5 -6.88 -13.45 -13.09
N LEU A 6 -5.66 -13.53 -12.56
CA LEU A 6 -5.17 -12.59 -11.55
C LEU A 6 -4.95 -11.19 -12.13
N HIS A 7 -4.56 -11.10 -13.41
CA HIS A 7 -4.52 -9.82 -14.12
C HIS A 7 -5.90 -9.17 -14.23
N ALA A 8 -6.92 -9.97 -14.57
CA ALA A 8 -8.30 -9.49 -14.67
C ALA A 8 -8.83 -9.05 -13.29
N ALA A 9 -8.57 -9.83 -12.24
CA ALA A 9 -8.98 -9.50 -10.88
C ALA A 9 -8.33 -8.18 -10.41
N ALA A 10 -7.03 -7.99 -10.63
CA ALA A 10 -6.34 -6.75 -10.27
C ALA A 10 -6.88 -5.54 -11.05
N ALA A 11 -7.22 -5.71 -12.34
CA ALA A 11 -7.82 -4.65 -13.15
C ALA A 11 -9.23 -4.28 -12.68
N GLU A 12 -10.07 -5.29 -12.36
CA GLU A 12 -11.41 -5.09 -11.79
C GLU A 12 -11.33 -4.30 -10.47
N LEU A 13 -10.45 -4.71 -9.55
CA LEU A 13 -10.28 -4.05 -8.27
C LEU A 13 -9.77 -2.61 -8.45
N ALA A 14 -8.84 -2.39 -9.36
CA ALA A 14 -8.29 -1.06 -9.65
C ALA A 14 -9.29 -0.11 -10.35
N SER A 15 -10.41 -0.62 -10.86
CA SER A 15 -11.48 0.24 -11.38
C SER A 15 -12.20 1.04 -10.28
N ARG A 16 -12.01 0.69 -9.02
CA ARG A 16 -12.47 1.44 -7.86
C ARG A 16 -11.55 2.64 -7.65
N THR A 17 -11.93 3.79 -8.17
CA THR A 17 -11.14 5.02 -8.05
C THR A 17 -11.15 5.57 -6.62
N MET A 18 -10.10 6.32 -6.27
CA MET A 18 -10.10 7.08 -5.02
C MET A 18 -11.25 8.09 -5.01
N PRO A 19 -11.91 8.29 -3.86
CA PRO A 19 -12.88 9.37 -3.71
C PRO A 19 -12.24 10.73 -4.11
N GLY A 20 -13.05 11.68 -4.54
CA GLY A 20 -12.60 13.03 -4.87
C GLY A 20 -11.95 13.79 -3.69
N GLU A 21 -11.58 15.04 -3.88
CA GLU A 21 -11.01 15.87 -2.81
C GLU A 21 -11.95 15.93 -1.61
N GLY A 22 -11.40 15.70 -0.39
CA GLY A 22 -12.17 15.78 0.85
C GLY A 22 -12.18 14.49 1.69
N PHE A 23 -11.15 13.66 1.59
CA PHE A 23 -11.01 12.47 2.45
C PHE A 23 -11.02 12.83 3.93
N GLN A 24 -11.95 12.25 4.67
CA GLN A 24 -11.93 12.33 6.12
C GLN A 24 -11.00 11.27 6.72
N THR A 25 -10.85 10.13 6.05
CA THR A 25 -10.00 9.03 6.52
C THR A 25 -8.58 9.18 5.96
N PRO A 26 -7.55 9.16 6.83
CA PRO A 26 -6.17 9.24 6.38
C PRO A 26 -5.74 8.01 5.58
N HIS A 27 -4.92 8.23 4.56
CA HIS A 27 -4.35 7.17 3.73
C HIS A 27 -2.89 6.91 4.10
N ILE A 28 -2.49 5.66 3.99
CA ILE A 28 -1.09 5.21 4.03
C ILE A 28 -0.79 4.30 2.85
N VAL A 29 0.47 4.21 2.49
CA VAL A 29 0.97 3.24 1.50
C VAL A 29 1.69 2.13 2.23
N LEU A 30 1.34 0.89 1.94
CA LEU A 30 2.08 -0.29 2.37
C LEU A 30 2.89 -0.83 1.19
N ASP A 31 4.16 -1.13 1.40
CA ASP A 31 4.86 -1.96 0.43
C ASP A 31 4.30 -3.40 0.44
N THR A 32 4.58 -4.16 -0.60
CA THR A 32 4.05 -5.50 -0.79
C THR A 32 4.33 -6.43 0.39
N HIS A 33 5.52 -6.34 0.98
CA HIS A 33 5.90 -7.17 2.12
C HIS A 33 5.04 -6.88 3.36
N ILE A 34 4.73 -5.61 3.61
CA ILE A 34 3.89 -5.20 4.76
C ILE A 34 2.42 -5.62 4.54
N VAL A 35 1.92 -5.58 3.30
CA VAL A 35 0.60 -6.15 3.00
C VAL A 35 0.56 -7.64 3.36
N MET A 36 1.62 -8.37 3.04
CA MET A 36 1.74 -9.80 3.40
C MET A 36 1.84 -10.00 4.92
N GLU A 37 2.59 -9.17 5.65
CA GLU A 37 2.65 -9.21 7.12
C GLU A 37 1.26 -9.02 7.74
N CYS A 38 0.48 -8.07 7.23
CA CYS A 38 -0.86 -7.78 7.75
C CYS A 38 -1.89 -8.87 7.41
N PHE A 39 -1.96 -9.30 6.14
CA PHE A 39 -3.13 -10.02 5.63
C PHE A 39 -2.85 -11.48 5.28
N PHE A 40 -1.59 -11.86 5.09
CA PHE A 40 -1.20 -13.25 4.80
C PHE A 40 -0.51 -13.91 5.99
N TRP A 41 0.64 -13.40 6.45
CA TRP A 41 1.37 -14.01 7.57
C TRP A 41 0.77 -13.69 8.94
N LYS A 42 0.03 -12.59 9.06
CA LYS A 42 -0.54 -12.10 10.32
C LYS A 42 0.54 -11.90 11.38
N ASP A 43 1.62 -11.22 11.00
CA ASP A 43 2.77 -10.95 11.85
C ASP A 43 2.35 -10.10 13.06
N GLU A 44 2.80 -10.50 14.25
CA GLU A 44 2.43 -9.82 15.51
C GLU A 44 2.85 -8.34 15.52
N LYS A 45 3.98 -8.01 14.88
CA LYS A 45 4.46 -6.61 14.82
C LYS A 45 3.60 -5.72 13.91
N ALA A 46 2.94 -6.32 12.91
CA ALA A 46 2.01 -5.64 12.03
C ALA A 46 0.56 -5.63 12.56
N MET A 47 0.26 -6.39 13.62
CA MET A 47 -1.10 -6.56 14.14
C MET A 47 -1.77 -5.23 14.55
N PRO A 48 -1.12 -4.30 15.27
CA PRO A 48 -1.74 -3.02 15.61
C PRO A 48 -2.16 -2.22 14.37
N LEU A 49 -1.33 -2.26 13.31
CA LEU A 49 -1.62 -1.62 12.03
C LEU A 49 -2.82 -2.28 11.36
N LYS A 50 -2.82 -3.63 11.26
CA LYS A 50 -3.93 -4.40 10.69
C LYS A 50 -5.26 -4.07 11.37
N VAL A 51 -5.31 -4.12 12.70
CA VAL A 51 -6.53 -3.81 13.47
C VAL A 51 -7.03 -2.39 13.19
N THR A 52 -6.12 -1.43 13.07
CA THR A 52 -6.48 -0.03 12.79
C THR A 52 -7.04 0.14 11.38
N ILE A 53 -6.50 -0.59 10.41
CA ILE A 53 -7.00 -0.63 9.02
C ILE A 53 -8.40 -1.27 8.99
N GLU A 54 -8.57 -2.43 9.61
CA GLU A 54 -9.85 -3.17 9.64
C GLU A 54 -10.96 -2.40 10.39
N ALA A 55 -10.57 -1.59 11.38
CA ALA A 55 -11.49 -0.66 12.05
C ALA A 55 -11.89 0.57 11.21
N GLY A 56 -11.36 0.71 10.00
CA GLY A 56 -11.67 1.81 9.09
C GLY A 56 -11.06 3.17 9.48
N LYS A 57 -10.13 3.20 10.42
CA LYS A 57 -9.45 4.45 10.86
C LYS A 57 -8.37 4.89 9.90
N ILE A 58 -7.85 3.96 9.12
CA ILE A 58 -6.84 4.15 8.07
C ILE A 58 -7.31 3.43 6.83
N ARG A 59 -7.15 4.07 5.68
CA ARG A 59 -7.35 3.45 4.36
C ARG A 59 -6.01 3.22 3.69
N LEU A 60 -5.91 2.17 2.90
CA LEU A 60 -4.74 1.90 2.08
C LEU A 60 -4.85 2.65 0.76
N ALA A 61 -3.83 3.41 0.41
CA ALA A 61 -3.68 3.86 -0.95
C ALA A 61 -3.16 2.70 -1.81
N ALA A 62 -3.80 2.43 -2.92
CA ALA A 62 -3.49 1.33 -3.81
C ALA A 62 -3.35 1.78 -5.26
N SER A 63 -2.67 0.97 -6.05
CA SER A 63 -2.60 1.09 -7.49
C SER A 63 -2.69 -0.31 -8.12
N ARG A 64 -3.06 -0.35 -9.42
CA ARG A 64 -3.06 -1.60 -10.18
C ARG A 64 -1.71 -2.30 -10.13
N ASP A 65 -0.61 -1.56 -10.30
CA ASP A 65 0.74 -2.12 -10.33
C ASP A 65 1.16 -2.70 -8.98
N ALA A 66 0.80 -2.04 -7.86
CA ALA A 66 1.05 -2.58 -6.53
C ALA A 66 0.27 -3.89 -6.30
N PHE A 67 -0.96 -3.99 -6.78
CA PHE A 67 -1.76 -5.21 -6.67
C PHE A 67 -1.27 -6.33 -7.60
N LEU A 68 -0.78 -6.00 -8.79
CA LEU A 68 -0.13 -6.98 -9.67
C LEU A 68 1.16 -7.51 -9.05
N GLU A 69 1.96 -6.66 -8.40
CA GLU A 69 3.14 -7.11 -7.67
C GLU A 69 2.74 -8.04 -6.52
N LEU A 70 1.74 -7.66 -5.71
CA LEU A 70 1.23 -8.51 -4.63
C LEU A 70 0.77 -9.87 -5.15
N ALA A 71 0.01 -9.89 -6.26
CA ALA A 71 -0.41 -11.13 -6.91
C ALA A 71 0.79 -11.97 -7.35
N GLY A 72 1.81 -11.35 -7.96
CA GLY A 72 3.02 -12.03 -8.39
C GLY A 72 3.83 -12.62 -7.24
N VAL A 73 3.92 -11.89 -6.13
CA VAL A 73 4.61 -12.39 -4.94
C VAL A 73 3.85 -13.56 -4.32
N LEU A 74 2.54 -13.44 -4.09
CA LEU A 74 1.70 -14.50 -3.53
C LEU A 74 1.66 -15.76 -4.40
N SER A 75 1.78 -15.62 -5.73
CA SER A 75 1.80 -16.75 -6.67
C SER A 75 3.12 -17.52 -6.71
N ARG A 76 4.12 -17.13 -5.90
CA ARG A 76 5.39 -17.86 -5.86
C ARG A 76 5.21 -19.24 -5.24
N PRO A 77 5.84 -20.30 -5.80
CA PRO A 77 5.65 -21.69 -5.37
C PRO A 77 5.89 -21.93 -3.86
N GLN A 78 6.76 -21.14 -3.26
CA GLN A 78 7.09 -21.24 -1.83
C GLN A 78 5.91 -20.98 -0.89
N PHE A 79 4.86 -20.31 -1.36
CA PHE A 79 3.66 -20.01 -0.56
C PHE A 79 2.57 -21.08 -0.74
N GLY A 80 2.65 -21.89 -1.80
CA GLY A 80 1.73 -23.02 -2.04
C GLY A 80 0.27 -22.62 -2.24
N LEU A 81 0.01 -21.36 -2.61
CA LEU A 81 -1.34 -20.82 -2.80
C LEU A 81 -1.89 -21.16 -4.19
N SER A 82 -3.16 -21.54 -4.24
CA SER A 82 -3.92 -21.60 -5.48
C SER A 82 -4.24 -20.18 -6.01
N GLU A 83 -4.62 -20.08 -7.28
CA GLU A 83 -5.07 -18.80 -7.85
C GLU A 83 -6.29 -18.23 -7.12
N GLU A 84 -7.21 -19.09 -6.68
CA GLU A 84 -8.38 -18.71 -5.91
C GLU A 84 -8.00 -18.09 -4.56
N GLU A 85 -7.02 -18.68 -3.89
CA GLU A 85 -6.54 -18.15 -2.60
C GLU A 85 -5.81 -16.82 -2.78
N VAL A 86 -4.99 -16.69 -3.82
CA VAL A 86 -4.35 -15.40 -4.17
C VAL A 86 -5.41 -14.34 -4.46
N GLU A 87 -6.40 -14.65 -5.29
CA GLU A 87 -7.50 -13.73 -5.60
C GLU A 87 -8.29 -13.33 -4.35
N ALA A 88 -8.56 -14.27 -3.44
CA ALA A 88 -9.24 -14.00 -2.18
C ALA A 88 -8.47 -13.00 -1.31
N ILE A 89 -7.13 -13.13 -1.21
CA ILE A 89 -6.28 -12.18 -0.49
C ILE A 89 -6.31 -10.80 -1.14
N LEU A 90 -6.24 -10.72 -2.48
CA LEU A 90 -6.34 -9.46 -3.21
C LEU A 90 -7.68 -8.77 -2.94
N ARG A 91 -8.80 -9.50 -3.05
CA ARG A 91 -10.15 -8.99 -2.79
C ARG A 91 -10.33 -8.55 -1.34
N HIS A 92 -9.78 -9.30 -0.40
CA HIS A 92 -9.81 -8.93 1.02
C HIS A 92 -9.03 -7.62 1.25
N THR A 93 -7.81 -7.51 0.74
CA THR A 93 -6.99 -6.29 0.86
C THR A 93 -7.67 -5.08 0.20
N ALA A 94 -8.34 -5.29 -0.93
CA ALA A 94 -9.05 -4.24 -1.66
C ALA A 94 -10.24 -3.64 -0.88
N GLN A 95 -10.82 -4.37 0.07
CA GLN A 95 -11.91 -3.83 0.92
C GLN A 95 -11.43 -2.63 1.75
N PHE A 96 -10.16 -2.59 2.10
CA PHE A 96 -9.54 -1.53 2.89
C PHE A 96 -8.77 -0.53 2.04
N SER A 97 -8.82 -0.66 0.71
CA SER A 97 -8.00 0.10 -0.22
C SER A 97 -8.83 1.05 -1.08
N ASP A 98 -8.23 2.19 -1.41
CA ASP A 98 -8.72 3.12 -2.41
C ASP A 98 -7.67 3.23 -3.52
N PHE A 99 -8.09 3.03 -4.77
CA PHE A 99 -7.18 2.95 -5.91
C PHE A 99 -6.99 4.31 -6.58
N ALA A 100 -5.75 4.74 -6.75
CA ALA A 100 -5.42 5.91 -7.53
C ALA A 100 -5.60 5.63 -9.03
N SER A 101 -6.25 6.55 -9.75
CA SER A 101 -6.38 6.45 -11.20
C SER A 101 -5.04 6.65 -11.92
N PRO A 102 -4.87 6.10 -13.14
CA PRO A 102 -3.67 6.30 -13.95
C PRO A 102 -3.29 7.77 -14.10
N GLU A 103 -4.26 8.65 -14.40
CA GLU A 103 -4.03 10.08 -14.61
C GLU A 103 -3.56 10.77 -13.31
N ARG A 104 -4.02 10.30 -12.17
CA ARG A 104 -3.59 10.81 -10.86
C ARG A 104 -2.16 10.39 -10.54
N LEU A 105 -1.80 9.14 -10.89
CA LEU A 105 -0.44 8.63 -10.75
C LEU A 105 0.55 9.35 -11.68
N GLU A 106 0.18 9.59 -12.94
CA GLU A 106 0.99 10.34 -13.91
C GLU A 106 1.29 11.76 -13.41
N ARG A 107 0.27 12.50 -12.99
CA ARG A 107 0.43 13.84 -12.41
C ARG A 107 1.32 13.85 -11.17
N ALA A 108 1.17 12.84 -10.30
CA ALA A 108 2.03 12.71 -9.12
C ALA A 108 3.48 12.39 -9.51
N ALA A 109 3.71 11.55 -10.51
CA ALA A 109 5.04 11.20 -11.00
C ALA A 109 5.80 12.42 -11.55
N GLU A 110 5.12 13.35 -12.22
CA GLU A 110 5.69 14.61 -12.70
C GLU A 110 6.11 15.53 -11.55
N GLY A 111 5.33 15.55 -10.45
CA GLY A 111 5.58 16.42 -9.28
C GLY A 111 6.59 15.88 -8.27
N ILE A 112 6.94 14.59 -8.32
CA ILE A 112 7.83 13.96 -7.34
C ILE A 112 9.30 14.07 -7.78
N SER A 113 10.08 14.85 -7.03
CA SER A 113 11.52 14.97 -7.24
C SER A 113 12.33 13.83 -6.57
N VAL A 114 11.76 13.15 -5.60
CA VAL A 114 12.42 12.05 -4.88
C VAL A 114 12.44 10.80 -5.74
N ARG A 115 13.63 10.22 -5.91
CA ARG A 115 13.83 8.97 -6.63
C ARG A 115 14.27 7.86 -5.68
N CYS A 116 13.61 6.70 -5.78
CA CYS A 116 14.09 5.48 -5.15
C CYS A 116 15.29 4.95 -5.92
N ARG A 117 16.26 4.35 -5.21
CA ARG A 117 17.40 3.70 -5.85
C ARG A 117 16.96 2.43 -6.59
N ASP A 118 15.96 1.73 -6.05
CA ASP A 118 15.28 0.66 -6.76
C ASP A 118 14.15 1.28 -7.60
N PRO A 119 14.21 1.17 -8.94
CA PRO A 119 13.17 1.72 -9.81
C PRO A 119 11.81 1.06 -9.62
N GLU A 120 11.78 -0.22 -9.22
CA GLU A 120 10.52 -0.94 -9.00
C GLU A 120 9.74 -0.40 -7.81
N ASP A 121 10.45 0.13 -6.80
CA ASP A 121 9.83 0.73 -5.61
C ASP A 121 9.36 2.18 -5.84
N GLN A 122 9.74 2.81 -6.95
CA GLN A 122 9.32 4.19 -7.26
C GLN A 122 7.80 4.35 -7.26
N LYS A 123 7.05 3.30 -7.61
CA LYS A 123 5.58 3.30 -7.60
C LYS A 123 4.99 3.62 -6.23
N PHE A 124 5.62 3.20 -5.12
CA PHE A 124 5.13 3.47 -3.77
C PHE A 124 5.29 4.95 -3.40
N LEU A 125 6.38 5.61 -3.83
CA LEU A 125 6.55 7.05 -3.66
C LEU A 125 5.53 7.83 -4.49
N THR A 126 5.33 7.43 -5.74
CA THR A 126 4.34 8.04 -6.64
C THR A 126 2.93 7.90 -6.07
N LEU A 127 2.60 6.71 -5.59
CA LEU A 127 1.31 6.42 -4.95
C LEU A 127 1.09 7.26 -3.70
N ALA A 128 2.12 7.42 -2.86
CA ALA A 128 2.03 8.25 -1.67
C ALA A 128 1.78 9.73 -2.02
N GLY A 129 2.42 10.25 -3.05
CA GLY A 129 2.16 11.59 -3.56
C GLY A 129 0.75 11.73 -4.14
N ALA A 130 0.32 10.78 -4.97
CA ALA A 130 -1.00 10.77 -5.60
C ALA A 130 -2.15 10.72 -4.58
N SER A 131 -1.96 10.03 -3.47
CA SER A 131 -2.96 9.83 -2.42
C SER A 131 -2.85 10.81 -1.26
N ARG A 132 -1.83 11.68 -1.25
CA ARG A 132 -1.47 12.50 -0.07
C ARG A 132 -1.35 11.63 1.19
N ALA A 133 -0.73 10.45 1.05
CA ALA A 133 -0.59 9.51 2.14
C ALA A 133 0.22 10.11 3.29
N ARG A 134 -0.16 9.78 4.51
CA ARG A 134 0.55 10.23 5.71
C ARG A 134 1.82 9.43 5.99
N ALA A 135 1.89 8.21 5.48
CA ALA A 135 3.06 7.36 5.64
C ALA A 135 3.28 6.41 4.47
N ILE A 136 4.54 6.02 4.29
CA ILE A 136 4.92 4.80 3.57
C ILE A 136 5.45 3.82 4.60
N VAL A 137 4.80 2.66 4.72
CA VAL A 137 5.16 1.63 5.68
C VAL A 137 5.95 0.54 4.95
N THR A 138 7.19 0.36 5.34
CA THR A 138 8.12 -0.55 4.69
C THR A 138 9.22 -1.03 5.63
N ARG A 139 9.79 -2.20 5.33
CA ARG A 139 11.04 -2.70 5.92
C ARG A 139 12.21 -2.60 4.94
N ASP A 140 11.93 -2.29 3.67
CA ASP A 140 12.99 -2.10 2.68
C ASP A 140 13.80 -0.83 2.97
N LYS A 141 15.11 -0.98 3.09
CA LYS A 141 16.03 0.11 3.46
C LYS A 141 16.13 1.19 2.38
N LEU A 142 16.01 0.82 1.10
CA LEU A 142 16.14 1.75 -0.02
C LEU A 142 14.87 2.58 -0.15
N LEU A 143 13.70 1.94 -0.08
CA LEU A 143 12.42 2.62 -0.07
C LEU A 143 12.28 3.51 1.17
N PHE A 144 12.65 3.02 2.36
CA PHE A 144 12.63 3.81 3.60
C PHE A 144 13.51 5.07 3.48
N LYS A 145 14.73 4.92 2.94
CA LYS A 145 15.65 6.05 2.72
C LYS A 145 15.10 7.07 1.73
N ALA A 146 14.45 6.61 0.67
CA ALA A 146 13.80 7.47 -0.30
C ALA A 146 12.58 8.19 0.33
N ALA A 147 11.70 7.45 1.02
CA ALA A 147 10.55 8.01 1.71
C ALA A 147 10.93 9.03 2.79
N LYS A 148 12.07 8.86 3.48
CA LYS A 148 12.59 9.85 4.44
C LYS A 148 12.83 11.23 3.81
N LYS A 149 13.17 11.29 2.52
CA LYS A 149 13.32 12.56 1.79
C LYS A 149 11.97 13.22 1.50
N SER A 150 10.88 12.45 1.54
CA SER A 150 9.50 12.94 1.31
C SER A 150 8.83 13.49 2.57
N ARG A 151 9.50 13.50 3.73
CA ARG A 151 8.97 14.10 4.98
C ARG A 151 8.54 15.54 4.83
N ARG A 152 9.23 16.30 3.97
CA ARG A 152 8.87 17.71 3.66
C ARG A 152 7.47 17.83 3.04
N CYS A 153 6.96 16.73 2.45
CA CYS A 153 5.62 16.65 1.87
C CYS A 153 4.60 16.02 2.83
N GLY A 154 4.97 15.83 4.11
CA GLY A 154 4.09 15.23 5.11
C GLY A 154 3.99 13.70 5.06
N ILE A 155 4.88 13.03 4.32
CA ILE A 155 4.92 11.56 4.19
C ILE A 155 5.99 11.01 5.13
N GLU A 156 5.56 10.26 6.15
CA GLU A 156 6.47 9.64 7.12
C GLU A 156 6.85 8.20 6.71
N PRO A 157 8.15 7.85 6.66
CA PRO A 157 8.56 6.46 6.53
C PRO A 157 8.48 5.77 7.89
N ALA A 158 7.92 4.56 7.93
CA ALA A 158 7.81 3.79 9.15
C ALA A 158 7.91 2.29 8.90
N ALA A 159 8.42 1.53 9.89
CA ALA A 159 8.11 0.12 10.02
C ALA A 159 6.75 -0.03 10.73
N PRO A 160 6.00 -1.13 10.55
CA PRO A 160 4.66 -1.29 11.11
C PRO A 160 4.60 -1.04 12.61
N GLU A 161 5.53 -1.60 13.38
CA GLU A 161 5.61 -1.49 14.82
C GLU A 161 5.94 -0.08 15.33
N ASN A 162 6.50 0.77 14.48
CA ASN A 162 6.88 2.13 14.81
C ASN A 162 5.81 3.16 14.45
N LEU A 163 4.89 2.81 13.55
CA LEU A 163 3.86 3.73 13.06
C LEU A 163 2.98 4.31 14.18
N PRO A 164 2.56 3.55 15.23
CA PRO A 164 1.80 4.09 16.33
C PRO A 164 2.53 5.18 17.14
N LYS A 165 3.87 5.15 17.16
CA LYS A 165 4.69 6.19 17.83
C LYS A 165 4.87 7.43 16.95
N ILE A 166 4.94 7.23 15.62
CA ILE A 166 5.18 8.31 14.64
C ILE A 166 3.89 9.07 14.35
N LEU A 167 2.76 8.37 14.23
CA LEU A 167 1.44 8.93 13.94
C LEU A 167 0.41 8.44 14.98
N PRO A 168 0.57 8.83 16.27
CA PRO A 168 -0.25 8.30 17.36
C PRO A 168 -1.75 8.65 17.21
N ASP A 169 -2.07 9.71 16.51
CA ASP A 169 -3.45 10.13 16.25
C ASP A 169 -4.23 9.09 15.42
N LEU A 170 -3.55 8.28 14.59
CA LEU A 170 -4.20 7.23 13.81
C LEU A 170 -4.61 6.01 14.65
N PHE A 171 -3.99 5.84 15.82
CA PHE A 171 -4.13 4.64 16.68
C PHE A 171 -4.90 4.90 17.97
N ARG A 172 -5.27 6.14 18.27
CA ARG A 172 -6.07 6.46 19.47
C ARG A 172 -7.47 5.84 19.35
N ALA A 173 -7.96 5.34 20.49
CA ALA A 173 -9.37 5.02 20.62
C ALA A 173 -10.22 6.30 20.39
N PRO A 174 -11.43 6.16 19.85
CA PRO A 174 -12.35 7.29 19.73
C PRO A 174 -12.70 7.88 21.08
#